data_8455770f7406fbdce1aba0490b9b8f9f
#
_entry.id   8455770f7406fbdce1aba0490b9b8f9f
#
_cell.length_a   1.000
_cell.length_b   1.000
_cell.length_c   1.000
_cell.angle_alpha   90.00
_cell.angle_beta   90.00
_cell.angle_gamma   90.00
#
_symmetry.space_group_name_H-M   'P 1'
#
loop_
_entity.id
_entity.type
_entity.pdbx_description
1 polymer ?
#
loop_
_entity_poly.entity_id
_entity_poly.type
_entity_poly.pdbx_seq_one_letter_code
_entity_poly.pdbx_strand_id
1 'polypeptide(L)'
;MNAPSKDPQLESLKVPPHSIEAEQSVLGGLLLDNAAWDRIADFLSQSDFYRYDHRIIFEHIGKLIAATRPADVITVYEALGTSGKAEEVGGLAYLNALAQNTPSAANIRRYAEIVRDRAVLRRLVSVADEISADAFNPQGKEVRQLLDEAESKVFSIAEDGARGTQGFLEIGPLLTEVVERIDMLYHTANPSDVTGTPTGFVDLDRMTSGMHGGELIIVAGRPSMGKTAFSMNIGEYVAVEYGLPVAVFSMEMPGSQLTMRMLGSVGRLDQHRMRTGRLTDEDWPKLTHAVQKMSEAQIFIDETGGLNPMELRSRARRLSRQCGKLGLIIIDYLQLMSGSSSGENRATEISEISRSLKSLAKELDVPVIALSQLNRGLEQRPNKRPIMSDLRESGAIEQDADVILFIYRDEVYNPDSPDKGTAEIIIGKQRNGPIGPVRLTFHGQFTKFDNFAGAQNFYSD
;
A
#
# COMPACT_ATOMS: atom_id res chain seq x y z
N MET A 1 4.82 -8.73 61.06
CA MET A 1 5.81 -8.21 60.12
C MET A 1 5.05 -7.38 59.08
N ASN A 2 5.07 -6.05 59.23
CA ASN A 2 4.43 -5.14 58.28
C ASN A 2 5.25 -5.08 56.96
N ALA A 3 4.63 -5.33 55.85
CA ALA A 3 5.22 -5.08 54.56
C ALA A 3 5.58 -3.58 54.44
N PRO A 4 6.72 -3.21 53.84
CA PRO A 4 7.09 -1.81 53.69
C PRO A 4 6.04 -1.11 52.80
N SER A 5 5.46 -0.02 53.32
CA SER A 5 4.56 0.84 52.57
C SER A 5 5.31 1.38 51.36
N LYS A 6 4.85 1.08 50.16
CA LYS A 6 5.33 1.71 48.94
C LYS A 6 5.05 3.21 49.00
N ASP A 7 6.10 4.00 48.94
CA ASP A 7 6.01 5.45 48.97
C ASP A 7 5.34 5.93 47.68
N PRO A 8 4.16 6.61 47.74
CA PRO A 8 3.47 7.09 46.55
C PRO A 8 4.28 8.07 45.68
N GLN A 9 5.31 8.72 46.26
CA GLN A 9 6.19 9.63 45.55
C GLN A 9 7.23 8.90 44.66
N LEU A 10 7.58 7.63 44.98
CA LEU A 10 8.44 6.79 44.13
C LEU A 10 7.70 6.18 42.93
N GLU A 11 6.37 6.03 42.98
CA GLU A 11 5.55 5.61 41.83
C GLU A 11 5.40 6.72 40.77
N SER A 12 5.69 7.97 41.10
CA SER A 12 5.60 9.10 40.15
C SER A 12 6.80 9.24 39.22
N LEU A 13 7.92 8.59 39.48
CA LEU A 13 9.07 8.52 38.57
C LEU A 13 8.81 7.45 37.52
N LYS A 14 8.16 7.84 36.41
CA LYS A 14 7.97 6.98 35.23
C LYS A 14 9.33 6.67 34.60
N VAL A 15 9.95 5.56 35.02
CA VAL A 15 11.18 5.07 34.39
C VAL A 15 10.82 4.50 33.01
N PRO A 16 11.51 4.93 31.94
CA PRO A 16 11.23 4.40 30.60
C PRO A 16 11.35 2.87 30.56
N PRO A 17 10.47 2.16 29.83
CA PRO A 17 10.51 0.70 29.73
C PRO A 17 11.86 0.19 29.26
N HIS A 18 12.51 -0.71 30.02
CA HIS A 18 13.80 -1.32 29.68
C HIS A 18 13.96 -2.69 30.36
N SER A 19 14.96 -3.45 29.94
CA SER A 19 15.47 -4.64 30.63
C SER A 19 17.00 -4.70 30.43
N ILE A 20 17.71 -4.28 31.46
CA ILE A 20 19.19 -4.28 31.43
C ILE A 20 19.73 -5.70 31.30
N GLU A 21 19.09 -6.65 31.98
CA GLU A 21 19.48 -8.07 31.95
C GLU A 21 19.35 -8.67 30.54
N ALA A 22 18.29 -8.30 29.80
CA ALA A 22 18.12 -8.76 28.42
C ALA A 22 19.17 -8.12 27.49
N GLU A 23 19.44 -6.82 27.66
CA GLU A 23 20.49 -6.13 26.88
C GLU A 23 21.85 -6.75 27.12
N GLN A 24 22.21 -7.00 28.37
CA GLN A 24 23.48 -7.65 28.76
C GLN A 24 23.58 -9.06 28.18
N SER A 25 22.46 -9.83 28.22
CA SER A 25 22.42 -11.18 27.67
C SER A 25 22.58 -11.20 26.13
N VAL A 26 22.04 -10.21 25.43
CA VAL A 26 22.26 -10.06 23.98
C VAL A 26 23.71 -9.75 23.68
N LEU A 27 24.30 -8.75 24.34
CA LEU A 27 25.69 -8.34 24.12
C LEU A 27 26.67 -9.45 24.49
N GLY A 28 26.49 -10.05 25.67
CA GLY A 28 27.34 -11.15 26.11
C GLY A 28 27.23 -12.37 25.20
N GLY A 29 26.02 -12.68 24.72
CA GLY A 29 25.79 -13.75 23.74
C GLY A 29 26.52 -13.54 22.42
N LEU A 30 26.56 -12.29 21.92
CA LEU A 30 27.31 -11.93 20.70
C LEU A 30 28.81 -12.00 20.90
N LEU A 31 29.31 -11.61 22.08
CA LEU A 31 30.74 -11.71 22.41
C LEU A 31 31.24 -13.15 22.55
N LEU A 32 30.32 -14.10 22.87
CA LEU A 32 30.63 -15.53 23.00
C LEU A 32 30.46 -16.29 21.67
N ASP A 33 29.45 -15.89 20.85
CA ASP A 33 29.10 -16.55 19.60
C ASP A 33 28.67 -15.53 18.56
N ASN A 34 29.57 -15.20 17.63
CA ASN A 34 29.29 -14.24 16.58
C ASN A 34 28.24 -14.73 15.56
N ALA A 35 28.07 -16.05 15.37
CA ALA A 35 27.04 -16.60 14.50
C ALA A 35 25.62 -16.29 15.02
N ALA A 36 25.49 -15.95 16.30
CA ALA A 36 24.25 -15.49 16.87
C ALA A 36 23.75 -14.14 16.29
N TRP A 37 24.64 -13.36 15.67
CA TRP A 37 24.28 -12.10 14.98
C TRP A 37 23.21 -12.31 13.92
N ASP A 38 23.35 -13.34 13.10
CA ASP A 38 22.42 -13.61 11.99
C ASP A 38 20.96 -13.90 12.45
N ARG A 39 20.82 -14.26 13.74
CA ARG A 39 19.49 -14.54 14.34
C ARG A 39 18.77 -13.30 14.84
N ILE A 40 19.44 -12.14 14.92
CA ILE A 40 18.89 -10.93 15.54
C ILE A 40 19.12 -9.64 14.72
N ALA A 41 20.04 -9.66 13.75
CA ALA A 41 20.43 -8.48 12.98
C ALA A 41 19.31 -7.92 12.08
N ASP A 42 18.32 -8.74 11.74
CA ASP A 42 17.17 -8.39 10.90
C ASP A 42 16.13 -7.52 11.63
N PHE A 43 16.05 -7.63 12.98
CA PHE A 43 15.02 -6.93 13.73
C PHE A 43 15.52 -6.09 14.91
N LEU A 44 16.78 -6.26 15.35
CA LEU A 44 17.36 -5.50 16.46
C LEU A 44 18.39 -4.49 15.97
N SER A 45 18.27 -3.25 16.41
CA SER A 45 19.17 -2.15 16.08
C SER A 45 19.84 -1.56 17.32
N GLN A 46 20.91 -0.79 17.14
CA GLN A 46 21.58 -0.07 18.23
C GLN A 46 20.62 0.86 19.00
N SER A 47 19.65 1.47 18.32
CA SER A 47 18.67 2.39 18.92
C SER A 47 17.69 1.69 19.87
N ASP A 48 17.58 0.36 19.79
CA ASP A 48 16.67 -0.42 20.63
C ASP A 48 17.20 -0.62 22.05
N PHE A 49 18.48 -0.43 22.28
CA PHE A 49 19.09 -0.50 23.60
C PHE A 49 18.77 0.75 24.43
N TYR A 50 18.43 0.57 25.69
CA TYR A 50 18.16 1.66 26.64
C TYR A 50 19.44 2.35 27.06
N ARG A 51 20.46 1.57 27.49
CA ARG A 51 21.72 2.10 27.96
C ARG A 51 22.58 2.59 26.78
N TYR A 52 23.17 3.75 26.93
CA TYR A 52 24.03 4.37 25.91
C TYR A 52 25.29 3.55 25.62
N ASP A 53 25.94 3.03 26.66
CA ASP A 53 27.09 2.14 26.56
C ASP A 53 26.77 0.85 25.78
N HIS A 54 25.61 0.25 26.01
CA HIS A 54 25.14 -0.93 25.28
C HIS A 54 24.93 -0.64 23.78
N ARG A 55 24.43 0.56 23.44
CA ARG A 55 24.29 1.00 22.03
C ARG A 55 25.65 1.03 21.34
N ILE A 56 26.64 1.60 22.00
CA ILE A 56 28.00 1.70 21.47
C ILE A 56 28.63 0.32 21.29
N ILE A 57 28.48 -0.57 22.27
CA ILE A 57 29.03 -1.93 22.20
C ILE A 57 28.38 -2.69 21.04
N PHE A 58 27.05 -2.66 20.91
CA PHE A 58 26.31 -3.33 19.84
C PHE A 58 26.73 -2.82 18.46
N GLU A 59 26.87 -1.51 18.29
CA GLU A 59 27.34 -0.88 17.05
C GLU A 59 28.72 -1.39 16.64
N HIS A 60 29.67 -1.46 17.59
CA HIS A 60 31.03 -1.92 17.31
C HIS A 60 31.10 -3.42 17.02
N ILE A 61 30.30 -4.24 17.71
CA ILE A 61 30.12 -5.66 17.38
C ILE A 61 29.63 -5.80 15.93
N GLY A 62 28.58 -5.07 15.55
CA GLY A 62 28.02 -5.10 14.20
C GLY A 62 29.02 -4.68 13.12
N LYS A 63 29.83 -3.63 13.38
CA LYS A 63 30.88 -3.17 12.46
C LYS A 63 31.99 -4.22 12.26
N LEU A 64 32.41 -4.90 13.32
CA LEU A 64 33.41 -5.95 13.25
C LEU A 64 32.88 -7.14 12.44
N ILE A 65 31.68 -7.60 12.72
CA ILE A 65 31.05 -8.74 12.00
C ILE A 65 30.83 -8.39 10.52
N ALA A 66 30.34 -7.17 10.21
CA ALA A 66 30.17 -6.72 8.84
C ALA A 66 31.51 -6.65 8.06
N ALA A 67 32.63 -6.39 8.78
CA ALA A 67 33.97 -6.43 8.21
C ALA A 67 34.59 -7.85 8.20
N THR A 68 33.78 -8.89 8.49
CA THR A 68 34.23 -10.31 8.58
C THR A 68 35.37 -10.51 9.60
N ARG A 69 35.36 -9.69 10.68
CA ARG A 69 36.31 -9.79 11.78
C ARG A 69 35.62 -10.38 13.01
N PRO A 70 36.31 -11.19 13.80
CA PRO A 70 35.77 -11.71 15.06
C PRO A 70 35.42 -10.56 16.00
N ALA A 71 34.27 -10.65 16.68
CA ALA A 71 33.81 -9.68 17.67
C ALA A 71 33.79 -10.33 19.08
N ASP A 72 34.96 -10.68 19.58
CA ASP A 72 35.16 -11.13 20.96
C ASP A 72 35.52 -9.92 21.89
N VAL A 73 35.62 -10.20 23.18
CA VAL A 73 35.89 -9.18 24.19
C VAL A 73 37.13 -8.35 23.87
N ILE A 74 38.20 -8.95 23.35
CA ILE A 74 39.47 -8.27 23.09
C ILE A 74 39.36 -7.41 21.83
N THR A 75 38.84 -7.95 20.74
CA THR A 75 38.69 -7.24 19.45
C THR A 75 37.71 -6.09 19.54
N VAL A 76 36.60 -6.25 20.29
CA VAL A 76 35.63 -5.17 20.56
C VAL A 76 36.29 -4.07 21.43
N TYR A 77 37.06 -4.44 22.46
CA TYR A 77 37.78 -3.46 23.29
C TYR A 77 38.78 -2.64 22.45
N GLU A 78 39.56 -3.28 21.59
CA GLU A 78 40.48 -2.59 20.67
C GLU A 78 39.77 -1.63 19.71
N ALA A 79 38.61 -2.07 19.15
CA ALA A 79 37.82 -1.23 18.26
C ALA A 79 37.25 0.00 19.00
N LEU A 80 36.81 -0.18 20.24
CA LEU A 80 36.33 0.88 21.13
C LEU A 80 37.50 1.83 21.51
N GLY A 81 38.72 1.31 21.77
CA GLY A 81 39.91 2.10 22.03
C GLY A 81 40.28 2.98 20.84
N THR A 82 40.26 2.43 19.62
CA THR A 82 40.51 3.17 18.38
C THR A 82 39.55 4.32 18.16
N SER A 83 38.28 4.15 18.58
CA SER A 83 37.22 5.18 18.50
C SER A 83 37.19 6.14 19.71
N GLY A 84 38.05 5.96 20.70
CA GLY A 84 38.12 6.77 21.92
C GLY A 84 36.98 6.53 22.91
N LYS A 85 36.19 5.45 22.74
CA LYS A 85 34.98 5.17 23.52
C LYS A 85 35.13 4.07 24.57
N ALA A 86 36.34 3.52 24.73
CA ALA A 86 36.59 2.39 25.63
C ALA A 86 36.20 2.68 27.09
N GLU A 87 36.56 3.87 27.60
CA GLU A 87 36.25 4.26 28.99
C GLU A 87 34.78 4.56 29.20
N GLU A 88 34.08 5.10 28.20
CA GLU A 88 32.62 5.41 28.26
C GLU A 88 31.78 4.16 28.45
N VAL A 89 32.21 3.00 27.96
CA VAL A 89 31.50 1.73 28.05
C VAL A 89 31.91 0.87 29.24
N GLY A 90 32.77 1.40 30.14
CA GLY A 90 33.24 0.68 31.33
C GLY A 90 34.49 -0.21 31.09
N GLY A 91 35.16 -0.01 29.99
CA GLY A 91 36.44 -0.65 29.68
C GLY A 91 36.38 -2.17 29.50
N LEU A 92 37.53 -2.79 29.51
CA LEU A 92 37.69 -4.25 29.33
C LEU A 92 36.98 -5.05 30.44
N ALA A 93 36.93 -4.50 31.66
CA ALA A 93 36.31 -5.16 32.80
C ALA A 93 34.79 -5.38 32.59
N TYR A 94 34.13 -4.39 32.00
CA TYR A 94 32.69 -4.50 31.71
C TYR A 94 32.39 -5.47 30.57
N LEU A 95 33.18 -5.46 29.50
CA LEU A 95 33.00 -6.43 28.40
C LEU A 95 33.25 -7.87 28.88
N ASN A 96 34.24 -8.09 29.75
CA ASN A 96 34.46 -9.39 30.39
C ASN A 96 33.24 -9.80 31.25
N ALA A 97 32.68 -8.87 32.04
CA ALA A 97 31.51 -9.14 32.85
C ALA A 97 30.28 -9.51 32.01
N LEU A 98 30.07 -8.85 30.86
CA LEU A 98 28.99 -9.22 29.92
C LEU A 98 29.15 -10.66 29.40
N ALA A 99 30.34 -11.03 28.96
CA ALA A 99 30.60 -12.37 28.48
C ALA A 99 30.48 -13.46 29.58
N GLN A 100 30.98 -13.19 30.78
CA GLN A 100 30.97 -14.12 31.90
C GLN A 100 29.56 -14.33 32.50
N ASN A 101 28.75 -13.29 32.54
CA ASN A 101 27.41 -13.35 33.12
C ASN A 101 26.35 -13.91 32.14
N THR A 102 26.72 -14.18 30.91
CA THR A 102 25.83 -14.77 29.89
C THR A 102 26.05 -16.27 29.81
N PRO A 103 25.10 -17.11 30.25
CA PRO A 103 25.29 -18.56 30.31
C PRO A 103 25.42 -19.21 28.93
N SER A 104 24.73 -18.69 27.92
CA SER A 104 24.71 -19.22 26.54
C SER A 104 24.07 -18.25 25.57
N ALA A 105 24.56 -18.24 24.31
CA ALA A 105 23.93 -17.53 23.20
C ALA A 105 22.67 -18.26 22.63
N ALA A 106 22.30 -19.43 23.16
CA ALA A 106 21.22 -20.25 22.61
C ALA A 106 19.87 -19.48 22.55
N ASN A 107 19.55 -18.71 23.58
CA ASN A 107 18.29 -17.97 23.71
C ASN A 107 18.40 -16.49 23.28
N ILE A 108 19.43 -16.12 22.53
CA ILE A 108 19.70 -14.72 22.18
C ILE A 108 18.52 -14.05 21.49
N ARG A 109 17.80 -14.77 20.63
CA ARG A 109 16.62 -14.27 19.92
C ARG A 109 15.54 -13.82 20.91
N ARG A 110 15.27 -14.61 21.95
CA ARG A 110 14.28 -14.27 22.97
C ARG A 110 14.67 -13.02 23.77
N TYR A 111 15.94 -12.89 24.10
CA TYR A 111 16.44 -11.68 24.78
C TYR A 111 16.36 -10.46 23.85
N ALA A 112 16.71 -10.61 22.59
CA ALA A 112 16.58 -9.55 21.59
C ALA A 112 15.12 -9.11 21.39
N GLU A 113 14.15 -10.04 21.37
CA GLU A 113 12.71 -9.73 21.35
C GLU A 113 12.31 -8.87 22.57
N ILE A 114 12.78 -9.22 23.78
CA ILE A 114 12.51 -8.41 24.98
C ILE A 114 13.07 -7.00 24.86
N VAL A 115 14.31 -6.86 24.36
CA VAL A 115 14.94 -5.54 24.13
C VAL A 115 14.10 -4.74 23.14
N ARG A 116 13.68 -5.36 22.04
CA ARG A 116 12.84 -4.76 20.99
C ARG A 116 11.49 -4.32 21.54
N ASP A 117 10.79 -5.17 22.26
CA ASP A 117 9.49 -4.85 22.88
C ASP A 117 9.60 -3.63 23.80
N ARG A 118 10.67 -3.57 24.63
CA ARG A 118 10.91 -2.43 25.50
C ARG A 118 11.25 -1.16 24.72
N ALA A 119 11.95 -1.26 23.59
CA ALA A 119 12.22 -0.14 22.72
C ALA A 119 10.94 0.41 22.09
N VAL A 120 10.06 -0.45 21.60
CA VAL A 120 8.74 -0.07 21.05
C VAL A 120 7.92 0.66 22.10
N LEU A 121 7.86 0.14 23.35
CA LEU A 121 7.17 0.81 24.44
C LEU A 121 7.78 2.18 24.78
N ARG A 122 9.12 2.33 24.77
CA ARG A 122 9.77 3.65 24.96
C ARG A 122 9.38 4.63 23.87
N ARG A 123 9.36 4.17 22.61
CA ARG A 123 8.98 5.00 21.47
C ARG A 123 7.51 5.43 21.57
N LEU A 124 6.63 4.51 22.03
CA LEU A 124 5.23 4.84 22.27
C LEU A 124 5.09 5.93 23.36
N VAL A 125 5.85 5.85 24.45
CA VAL A 125 5.87 6.87 25.51
C VAL A 125 6.35 8.21 24.94
N SER A 126 7.49 8.22 24.19
CA SER A 126 8.02 9.45 23.58
C SER A 126 7.02 10.10 22.63
N VAL A 127 6.38 9.32 21.77
CA VAL A 127 5.37 9.83 20.82
C VAL A 127 4.13 10.34 21.55
N ALA A 128 3.70 9.67 22.62
CA ALA A 128 2.58 10.14 23.44
C ALA A 128 2.89 11.49 24.11
N ASP A 129 4.11 11.68 24.61
CA ASP A 129 4.54 12.95 25.20
C ASP A 129 4.63 14.05 24.11
N GLU A 130 5.12 13.74 22.91
CA GLU A 130 5.13 14.68 21.78
C GLU A 130 3.70 15.09 21.38
N ILE A 131 2.78 14.12 21.21
CA ILE A 131 1.37 14.39 20.88
C ILE A 131 0.73 15.27 21.95
N SER A 132 1.01 14.98 23.23
CA SER A 132 0.51 15.80 24.32
C SER A 132 1.06 17.23 24.26
N ALA A 133 2.36 17.41 23.99
CA ALA A 133 2.98 18.72 23.88
C ALA A 133 2.42 19.52 22.68
N ASP A 134 2.23 18.87 21.54
CA ASP A 134 1.64 19.48 20.35
C ASP A 134 0.18 19.91 20.59
N ALA A 135 -0.59 19.11 21.35
CA ALA A 135 -1.97 19.43 21.71
C ALA A 135 -2.06 20.62 22.66
N PHE A 136 -1.13 20.75 23.61
CA PHE A 136 -1.07 21.91 24.53
C PHE A 136 -0.53 23.18 23.84
N ASN A 137 0.28 23.04 22.80
CA ASN A 137 0.85 24.17 22.06
C ASN A 137 0.72 23.97 20.54
N PRO A 138 -0.47 24.24 19.96
CA PRO A 138 -0.78 23.95 18.56
C PRO A 138 0.05 24.74 17.52
N GLN A 139 0.77 25.79 17.93
CA GLN A 139 1.60 26.64 17.05
C GLN A 139 0.89 27.14 15.77
N GLY A 140 -0.42 27.37 15.85
CA GLY A 140 -1.24 27.83 14.72
C GLY A 140 -1.74 26.72 13.78
N LYS A 141 -1.47 25.44 14.10
CA LYS A 141 -2.00 24.31 13.34
C LYS A 141 -3.48 24.09 13.66
N GLU A 142 -4.25 23.67 12.67
CA GLU A 142 -5.63 23.24 12.87
C GLU A 142 -5.71 21.90 13.60
N VAL A 143 -6.80 21.68 14.33
CA VAL A 143 -7.03 20.44 15.09
C VAL A 143 -6.92 19.20 14.20
N ARG A 144 -7.39 19.29 12.96
CA ARG A 144 -7.31 18.19 11.99
C ARG A 144 -5.87 17.82 11.65
N GLN A 145 -5.02 18.82 11.43
CA GLN A 145 -3.59 18.60 11.15
C GLN A 145 -2.87 17.93 12.34
N LEU A 146 -3.18 18.34 13.57
CA LEU A 146 -2.62 17.72 14.78
C LEU A 146 -3.04 16.25 14.93
N LEU A 147 -4.29 15.93 14.58
CA LEU A 147 -4.78 14.55 14.61
C LEU A 147 -4.08 13.69 13.55
N ASP A 148 -3.93 14.21 12.32
CA ASP A 148 -3.25 13.49 11.23
C ASP A 148 -1.76 13.25 11.56
N GLU A 149 -1.08 14.26 12.15
CA GLU A 149 0.31 14.12 12.62
C GLU A 149 0.43 13.09 13.76
N ALA A 150 -0.51 13.10 14.71
CA ALA A 150 -0.53 12.13 15.81
C ALA A 150 -0.74 10.69 15.30
N GLU A 151 -1.68 10.49 14.37
CA GLU A 151 -1.93 9.20 13.72
C GLU A 151 -0.67 8.72 12.99
N SER A 152 -0.01 9.59 12.23
CA SER A 152 1.23 9.27 11.51
C SER A 152 2.36 8.85 12.46
N LYS A 153 2.56 9.57 13.57
CA LYS A 153 3.58 9.26 14.58
C LYS A 153 3.33 7.89 15.25
N VAL A 154 2.08 7.62 15.65
CA VAL A 154 1.71 6.32 16.24
C VAL A 154 1.88 5.19 15.23
N PHE A 155 1.51 5.45 14.00
CA PHE A 155 1.60 4.47 12.92
C PHE A 155 3.05 4.09 12.61
N SER A 156 3.99 5.05 12.58
CA SER A 156 5.42 4.78 12.36
C SER A 156 5.99 3.79 13.38
N ILE A 157 5.47 3.78 14.61
CA ILE A 157 5.88 2.81 15.65
C ILE A 157 5.45 1.38 15.27
N ALA A 158 4.23 1.24 14.73
CA ALA A 158 3.72 -0.08 14.31
C ALA A 158 4.51 -0.63 13.10
N GLU A 159 4.88 0.22 12.14
CA GLU A 159 5.72 -0.18 11.01
C GLU A 159 7.13 -0.61 11.42
N ASP A 160 7.76 0.15 12.30
CA ASP A 160 9.08 -0.20 12.83
C ASP A 160 9.00 -1.46 13.71
N GLY A 161 7.90 -1.68 14.42
CA GLY A 161 7.63 -2.91 15.17
C GLY A 161 7.49 -4.16 14.29
N ALA A 162 6.94 -3.99 13.09
CA ALA A 162 6.73 -5.08 12.13
C ALA A 162 8.00 -5.48 11.35
N ARG A 163 9.08 -4.69 11.43
CA ARG A 163 10.37 -4.97 10.76
C ARG A 163 11.03 -6.20 11.33
N GLY A 164 10.77 -7.29 11.30
CA GLY A 164 11.39 -8.50 11.88
C GLY A 164 10.47 -9.70 11.85
N THR A 165 9.21 -9.48 11.46
CA THR A 165 8.26 -10.56 11.24
C THR A 165 8.26 -11.05 9.78
N GLN A 166 8.91 -10.30 8.85
CA GLN A 166 9.06 -10.68 7.44
C GLN A 166 10.45 -11.27 7.19
N GLY A 167 10.66 -12.52 7.58
CA GLY A 167 11.84 -13.31 7.21
C GLY A 167 11.60 -14.16 5.95
N PHE A 168 12.57 -15.01 5.60
CA PHE A 168 12.39 -16.04 4.58
C PHE A 168 11.28 -16.99 5.00
N LEU A 169 10.33 -17.25 4.09
CA LEU A 169 9.34 -18.29 4.25
C LEU A 169 9.87 -19.59 3.63
N GLU A 170 9.71 -20.69 4.33
CA GLU A 170 10.01 -22.01 3.76
C GLU A 170 9.06 -22.30 2.60
N ILE A 171 9.59 -22.92 1.54
CA ILE A 171 8.80 -23.24 0.34
C ILE A 171 7.69 -24.27 0.62
N GLY A 172 7.88 -25.15 1.60
CA GLY A 172 6.94 -26.23 1.93
C GLY A 172 5.52 -25.73 2.26
N PRO A 173 5.33 -24.85 3.26
CA PRO A 173 4.02 -24.25 3.56
C PRO A 173 3.40 -23.51 2.36
N LEU A 174 4.22 -22.77 1.58
CA LEU A 174 3.76 -22.06 0.39
C LEU A 174 3.25 -23.01 -0.70
N LEU A 175 3.93 -24.15 -0.89
CA LEU A 175 3.48 -25.19 -1.83
C LEU A 175 2.13 -25.78 -1.41
N THR A 176 1.95 -26.03 -0.11
CA THR A 176 0.68 -26.55 0.41
C THR A 176 -0.46 -25.57 0.12
N GLU A 177 -0.27 -24.30 0.43
CA GLU A 177 -1.26 -23.25 0.16
C GLU A 177 -1.62 -23.14 -1.34
N VAL A 178 -0.61 -23.18 -2.22
CA VAL A 178 -0.81 -23.12 -3.67
C VAL A 178 -1.57 -24.35 -4.18
N VAL A 179 -1.21 -25.56 -3.71
CA VAL A 179 -1.88 -26.78 -4.11
C VAL A 179 -3.33 -26.82 -3.63
N GLU A 180 -3.60 -26.43 -2.38
CA GLU A 180 -4.96 -26.32 -1.85
C GLU A 180 -5.81 -25.32 -2.66
N ARG A 181 -5.22 -24.19 -3.06
CA ARG A 181 -5.90 -23.21 -3.93
C ARG A 181 -6.22 -23.80 -5.31
N ILE A 182 -5.30 -24.50 -5.93
CA ILE A 182 -5.50 -25.18 -7.23
C ILE A 182 -6.60 -26.23 -7.11
N ASP A 183 -6.57 -27.04 -6.05
CA ASP A 183 -7.57 -28.08 -5.80
C ASP A 183 -8.97 -27.48 -5.59
N MET A 184 -9.06 -26.39 -4.82
CA MET A 184 -10.32 -25.63 -4.64
C MET A 184 -10.89 -25.15 -5.99
N LEU A 185 -10.05 -24.54 -6.84
CA LEU A 185 -10.45 -24.04 -8.16
C LEU A 185 -10.88 -25.20 -9.07
N TYR A 186 -10.17 -26.33 -9.04
CA TYR A 186 -10.49 -27.51 -9.83
C TYR A 186 -11.85 -28.14 -9.46
N HIS A 187 -12.19 -28.15 -8.17
CA HIS A 187 -13.45 -28.73 -7.67
C HIS A 187 -14.64 -27.75 -7.65
N THR A 188 -14.43 -26.49 -8.08
CA THR A 188 -15.51 -25.52 -8.18
C THR A 188 -16.51 -25.94 -9.25
N ALA A 189 -17.81 -26.05 -8.91
CA ALA A 189 -18.85 -26.60 -9.76
C ALA A 189 -19.09 -25.83 -11.08
N ASN A 190 -18.71 -24.56 -11.14
CA ASN A 190 -18.67 -23.73 -12.33
C ASN A 190 -17.31 -23.06 -12.41
N PRO A 191 -16.30 -23.70 -13.04
CA PRO A 191 -15.00 -23.11 -13.20
C PRO A 191 -15.13 -21.83 -14.06
N SER A 192 -14.95 -20.70 -13.42
CA SER A 192 -14.82 -19.41 -14.10
C SER A 192 -13.35 -19.20 -14.42
N ASP A 193 -13.04 -18.74 -15.62
CA ASP A 193 -11.67 -18.31 -15.98
C ASP A 193 -11.21 -17.11 -15.13
N VAL A 194 -12.10 -16.51 -14.33
CA VAL A 194 -11.88 -15.36 -13.47
C VAL A 194 -11.62 -15.84 -12.04
N THR A 195 -10.35 -15.81 -11.63
CA THR A 195 -9.89 -16.22 -10.28
C THR A 195 -9.72 -15.03 -9.33
N GLY A 196 -9.63 -13.82 -9.86
CA GLY A 196 -9.59 -12.55 -9.13
C GLY A 196 -10.93 -11.84 -9.05
N THR A 197 -10.94 -10.58 -8.60
CA THR A 197 -12.10 -9.69 -8.66
C THR A 197 -12.41 -9.36 -10.12
N PRO A 198 -13.61 -9.67 -10.64
CA PRO A 198 -13.93 -9.45 -12.05
C PRO A 198 -14.05 -7.96 -12.36
N THR A 199 -13.68 -7.58 -13.59
CA THR A 199 -13.88 -6.21 -14.09
C THR A 199 -15.29 -5.96 -14.64
N GLY A 200 -16.02 -7.04 -14.98
CA GLY A 200 -17.29 -6.98 -15.70
C GLY A 200 -17.15 -6.94 -17.23
N PHE A 201 -15.91 -6.84 -17.72
CA PHE A 201 -15.60 -6.90 -19.16
C PHE A 201 -15.05 -8.27 -19.51
N VAL A 202 -15.90 -9.10 -20.14
CA VAL A 202 -15.64 -10.54 -20.36
C VAL A 202 -14.30 -10.82 -21.04
N ASP A 203 -13.98 -10.09 -22.12
CA ASP A 203 -12.72 -10.32 -22.84
C ASP A 203 -11.50 -9.83 -22.06
N LEU A 204 -11.65 -8.77 -21.26
CA LEU A 204 -10.59 -8.31 -20.35
C LEU A 204 -10.37 -9.32 -19.24
N ASP A 205 -11.45 -9.79 -18.62
CA ASP A 205 -11.40 -10.79 -17.55
C ASP A 205 -10.81 -12.11 -18.05
N ARG A 206 -11.11 -12.53 -19.28
CA ARG A 206 -10.50 -13.72 -19.90
C ARG A 206 -8.99 -13.58 -20.08
N MET A 207 -8.49 -12.39 -20.43
CA MET A 207 -7.06 -12.13 -20.59
C MET A 207 -6.32 -11.95 -19.27
N THR A 208 -6.99 -11.41 -18.24
CA THR A 208 -6.36 -11.08 -16.96
C THR A 208 -6.67 -12.08 -15.84
N SER A 209 -7.66 -12.96 -16.05
CA SER A 209 -8.28 -13.79 -15.00
C SER A 209 -8.88 -12.96 -13.85
N GLY A 210 -9.29 -11.71 -14.15
CA GLY A 210 -9.73 -10.73 -13.18
C GLY A 210 -8.58 -9.99 -12.50
N MET A 211 -8.89 -9.18 -11.49
CA MET A 211 -7.94 -8.37 -10.71
C MET A 211 -7.62 -9.10 -9.41
N HIS A 212 -6.35 -9.34 -9.12
CA HIS A 212 -5.95 -10.10 -7.93
C HIS A 212 -5.55 -9.19 -6.78
N GLY A 213 -5.72 -9.69 -5.55
CA GLY A 213 -5.21 -9.01 -4.36
C GLY A 213 -3.71 -8.74 -4.46
N GLY A 214 -3.29 -7.58 -3.99
CA GLY A 214 -1.89 -7.16 -4.08
C GLY A 214 -1.44 -6.61 -5.43
N GLU A 215 -2.30 -6.57 -6.46
CA GLU A 215 -1.96 -6.01 -7.77
C GLU A 215 -2.16 -4.50 -7.82
N LEU A 216 -1.19 -3.82 -8.46
CA LEU A 216 -1.31 -2.42 -8.88
C LEU A 216 -1.60 -2.38 -10.38
N ILE A 217 -2.79 -1.87 -10.72
CA ILE A 217 -3.30 -1.77 -12.08
C ILE A 217 -3.32 -0.30 -12.48
N ILE A 218 -2.60 0.05 -13.53
CA ILE A 218 -2.58 1.42 -14.05
C ILE A 218 -3.52 1.54 -15.24
N VAL A 219 -4.47 2.47 -15.15
CA VAL A 219 -5.35 2.82 -16.28
C VAL A 219 -4.92 4.18 -16.82
N ALA A 220 -4.30 4.16 -18.00
CA ALA A 220 -3.68 5.35 -18.58
C ALA A 220 -4.34 5.77 -19.89
N GLY A 221 -4.39 7.07 -20.12
CA GLY A 221 -4.97 7.62 -21.37
C GLY A 221 -4.89 9.14 -21.41
N ARG A 222 -5.10 9.71 -22.59
CA ARG A 222 -5.22 11.15 -22.75
C ARG A 222 -6.55 11.65 -22.17
N PRO A 223 -6.69 12.96 -21.89
CA PRO A 223 -7.97 13.54 -21.50
C PRO A 223 -9.10 13.15 -22.48
N SER A 224 -10.31 13.03 -21.97
CA SER A 224 -11.51 12.67 -22.73
C SER A 224 -11.56 11.24 -23.31
N MET A 225 -10.57 10.40 -23.05
CA MET A 225 -10.59 8.98 -23.46
C MET A 225 -11.52 8.12 -22.60
N GLY A 226 -11.93 8.60 -21.42
CA GLY A 226 -12.87 7.90 -20.54
C GLY A 226 -12.24 7.11 -19.39
N LYS A 227 -11.01 7.44 -18.93
CA LYS A 227 -10.34 6.74 -17.81
C LYS A 227 -11.21 6.62 -16.58
N THR A 228 -11.72 7.75 -16.07
CA THR A 228 -12.60 7.78 -14.89
C THR A 228 -13.86 6.95 -15.12
N ALA A 229 -14.50 7.07 -16.31
CA ALA A 229 -15.69 6.28 -16.64
C ALA A 229 -15.40 4.78 -16.63
N PHE A 230 -14.32 4.34 -17.27
CA PHE A 230 -13.92 2.93 -17.33
C PHE A 230 -13.67 2.36 -15.92
N SER A 231 -12.87 3.05 -15.11
CA SER A 231 -12.56 2.59 -13.74
C SER A 231 -13.78 2.62 -12.82
N MET A 232 -14.67 3.62 -12.97
CA MET A 232 -15.92 3.66 -12.21
C MET A 232 -16.89 2.55 -12.64
N ASN A 233 -16.97 2.20 -13.95
CA ASN A 233 -17.78 1.07 -14.39
C ASN A 233 -17.29 -0.26 -13.83
N ILE A 234 -15.96 -0.44 -13.68
CA ILE A 234 -15.40 -1.59 -12.94
C ILE A 234 -15.85 -1.54 -11.48
N GLY A 235 -15.70 -0.38 -10.81
CA GLY A 235 -16.12 -0.20 -9.42
C GLY A 235 -17.64 -0.45 -9.21
N GLU A 236 -18.46 0.03 -10.14
CA GLU A 236 -19.91 -0.26 -10.16
C GLU A 236 -20.18 -1.77 -10.23
N TYR A 237 -19.52 -2.46 -11.15
CA TYR A 237 -19.67 -3.90 -11.31
C TYR A 237 -19.26 -4.67 -10.05
N VAL A 238 -18.11 -4.34 -9.48
CA VAL A 238 -17.60 -4.96 -8.26
C VAL A 238 -18.53 -4.73 -7.07
N ALA A 239 -19.07 -3.52 -6.92
CA ALA A 239 -19.93 -3.20 -5.78
C ALA A 239 -21.38 -3.69 -5.95
N VAL A 240 -21.96 -3.54 -7.15
CA VAL A 240 -23.39 -3.82 -7.40
C VAL A 240 -23.62 -5.28 -7.75
N GLU A 241 -22.82 -5.85 -8.65
CA GLU A 241 -23.04 -7.20 -9.16
C GLU A 241 -22.25 -8.26 -8.40
N TYR A 242 -21.03 -7.90 -7.90
CA TYR A 242 -20.17 -8.82 -7.17
C TYR A 242 -20.28 -8.65 -5.64
N GLY A 243 -20.87 -7.54 -5.17
CA GLY A 243 -21.22 -7.31 -3.76
C GLY A 243 -20.04 -7.01 -2.85
N LEU A 244 -18.88 -6.59 -3.37
CA LEU A 244 -17.71 -6.25 -2.57
C LEU A 244 -17.57 -4.74 -2.36
N PRO A 245 -17.08 -4.30 -1.18
CA PRO A 245 -16.86 -2.89 -0.90
C PRO A 245 -15.78 -2.27 -1.82
N VAL A 246 -16.07 -1.09 -2.37
CA VAL A 246 -15.16 -0.35 -3.26
C VAL A 246 -14.82 1.00 -2.64
N ALA A 247 -13.52 1.31 -2.52
CA ALA A 247 -13.02 2.61 -2.09
C ALA A 247 -12.59 3.44 -3.31
N VAL A 248 -13.09 4.66 -3.42
CA VAL A 248 -12.76 5.61 -4.50
C VAL A 248 -12.14 6.87 -3.90
N PHE A 249 -10.89 7.14 -4.23
CA PHE A 249 -10.21 8.39 -3.91
C PHE A 249 -10.23 9.29 -5.14
N SER A 250 -11.10 10.31 -5.13
CA SER A 250 -11.28 11.23 -6.25
C SER A 250 -10.71 12.60 -5.91
N MET A 251 -9.55 12.90 -6.45
CA MET A 251 -8.90 14.21 -6.25
C MET A 251 -9.23 15.22 -7.37
N GLU A 252 -9.81 14.75 -8.48
CA GLU A 252 -10.18 15.59 -9.63
C GLU A 252 -11.66 16.01 -9.58
N MET A 253 -12.54 15.11 -9.15
CA MET A 253 -13.98 15.32 -9.26
C MET A 253 -14.68 15.20 -7.92
N PRO A 254 -15.66 16.08 -7.62
CA PRO A 254 -16.49 15.95 -6.43
C PRO A 254 -17.35 14.69 -6.50
N GLY A 255 -17.63 14.10 -5.32
CA GLY A 255 -18.39 12.86 -5.18
C GLY A 255 -19.79 12.92 -5.81
N SER A 256 -20.45 14.09 -5.73
CA SER A 256 -21.75 14.31 -6.38
C SER A 256 -21.72 14.14 -7.91
N GLN A 257 -20.62 14.57 -8.57
CA GLN A 257 -20.48 14.39 -10.01
C GLN A 257 -20.19 12.94 -10.37
N LEU A 258 -19.38 12.23 -9.57
CA LEU A 258 -19.15 10.80 -9.75
C LEU A 258 -20.45 10.02 -9.56
N THR A 259 -21.23 10.31 -8.51
CA THR A 259 -22.53 9.68 -8.25
C THR A 259 -23.48 9.90 -9.42
N MET A 260 -23.54 11.12 -9.98
CA MET A 260 -24.38 11.41 -11.15
C MET A 260 -23.94 10.57 -12.37
N ARG A 261 -22.64 10.41 -12.61
CA ARG A 261 -22.13 9.55 -13.69
C ARG A 261 -22.48 8.08 -13.47
N MET A 262 -22.34 7.57 -12.26
CA MET A 262 -22.71 6.21 -11.91
C MET A 262 -24.23 5.95 -12.10
N LEU A 263 -25.09 6.87 -11.65
CA LEU A 263 -26.53 6.77 -11.91
C LEU A 263 -26.86 6.73 -13.41
N GLY A 264 -26.15 7.56 -14.21
CA GLY A 264 -26.29 7.54 -15.66
C GLY A 264 -25.82 6.24 -16.30
N SER A 265 -24.72 5.66 -15.79
CA SER A 265 -24.18 4.38 -16.26
C SER A 265 -25.10 3.22 -15.90
N VAL A 266 -25.47 3.07 -14.62
CA VAL A 266 -26.31 1.97 -14.13
C VAL A 266 -27.72 2.04 -14.69
N GLY A 267 -28.32 3.25 -14.73
CA GLY A 267 -29.68 3.47 -15.24
C GLY A 267 -29.80 3.63 -16.76
N ARG A 268 -28.66 3.69 -17.48
CA ARG A 268 -28.61 4.06 -18.92
C ARG A 268 -29.33 5.38 -19.19
N LEU A 269 -29.06 6.39 -18.34
CA LEU A 269 -29.68 7.71 -18.39
C LEU A 269 -28.72 8.71 -19.06
N ASP A 270 -29.29 9.56 -19.92
CA ASP A 270 -28.52 10.61 -20.58
C ASP A 270 -27.99 11.65 -19.57
N GLN A 271 -26.65 11.79 -19.50
CA GLN A 271 -25.95 12.69 -18.57
C GLN A 271 -26.36 14.16 -18.76
N HIS A 272 -26.66 14.59 -20.00
CA HIS A 272 -27.09 15.95 -20.25
C HIS A 272 -28.50 16.19 -19.71
N ARG A 273 -29.44 15.22 -19.92
CA ARG A 273 -30.80 15.31 -19.38
C ARG A 273 -30.79 15.31 -17.85
N MET A 274 -29.99 14.44 -17.23
CA MET A 274 -29.86 14.40 -15.77
C MET A 274 -29.33 15.74 -15.23
N ARG A 275 -28.26 16.29 -15.81
CA ARG A 275 -27.66 17.54 -15.38
C ARG A 275 -28.60 18.74 -15.55
N THR A 276 -29.45 18.73 -16.57
CA THR A 276 -30.39 19.84 -16.85
C THR A 276 -31.76 19.64 -16.21
N GLY A 277 -32.01 18.50 -15.55
CA GLY A 277 -33.30 18.14 -14.96
C GLY A 277 -34.40 17.86 -16.01
N ARG A 278 -34.03 17.63 -17.28
CA ARG A 278 -34.97 17.39 -18.39
C ARG A 278 -35.21 15.91 -18.65
N LEU A 279 -35.50 15.15 -17.56
CA LEU A 279 -35.86 13.76 -17.66
C LEU A 279 -37.25 13.58 -18.25
N THR A 280 -37.43 12.53 -19.06
CA THR A 280 -38.74 12.12 -19.57
C THR A 280 -39.43 11.19 -18.57
N ASP A 281 -40.76 10.96 -18.75
CA ASP A 281 -41.50 10.06 -17.89
C ASP A 281 -40.91 8.63 -17.90
N GLU A 282 -40.30 8.19 -19.01
CA GLU A 282 -39.61 6.92 -19.15
C GLU A 282 -38.26 6.86 -18.41
N ASP A 283 -37.63 8.02 -18.13
CA ASP A 283 -36.35 8.08 -17.45
C ASP A 283 -36.50 7.91 -15.91
N TRP A 284 -37.68 8.30 -15.35
CA TRP A 284 -37.91 8.24 -13.90
C TRP A 284 -37.87 6.81 -13.33
N PRO A 285 -38.51 5.81 -13.94
CA PRO A 285 -38.38 4.43 -13.48
C PRO A 285 -36.96 3.90 -13.53
N LYS A 286 -36.16 4.26 -14.58
CA LYS A 286 -34.78 3.88 -14.71
C LYS A 286 -33.93 4.53 -13.63
N LEU A 287 -34.15 5.81 -13.32
CA LEU A 287 -33.49 6.53 -12.25
C LEU A 287 -33.80 5.86 -10.89
N THR A 288 -35.05 5.58 -10.61
CA THR A 288 -35.46 4.93 -9.35
C THR A 288 -34.82 3.56 -9.19
N HIS A 289 -34.75 2.76 -10.25
CA HIS A 289 -34.06 1.46 -10.24
C HIS A 289 -32.55 1.62 -10.01
N ALA A 290 -31.91 2.58 -10.68
CA ALA A 290 -30.48 2.86 -10.48
C ALA A 290 -30.19 3.31 -9.06
N VAL A 291 -31.02 4.19 -8.49
CA VAL A 291 -30.88 4.65 -7.09
C VAL A 291 -31.02 3.47 -6.13
N GLN A 292 -31.99 2.58 -6.34
CA GLN A 292 -32.16 1.40 -5.50
C GLN A 292 -30.93 0.50 -5.54
N LYS A 293 -30.44 0.13 -6.73
CA LYS A 293 -29.22 -0.67 -6.88
C LYS A 293 -27.99 -0.02 -6.21
N MET A 294 -27.83 1.27 -6.41
CA MET A 294 -26.68 2.01 -5.86
C MET A 294 -26.77 2.20 -4.34
N SER A 295 -27.97 2.29 -3.77
CA SER A 295 -28.14 2.44 -2.31
C SER A 295 -27.76 1.17 -1.54
N GLU A 296 -27.82 0.01 -2.17
CA GLU A 296 -27.43 -1.28 -1.60
C GLU A 296 -25.92 -1.56 -1.80
N ALA A 297 -25.29 -0.86 -2.76
CA ALA A 297 -23.89 -1.04 -3.10
C ALA A 297 -22.96 -0.34 -2.09
N GLN A 298 -21.91 -1.02 -1.68
CA GLN A 298 -20.90 -0.48 -0.77
C GLN A 298 -19.80 0.27 -1.54
N ILE A 299 -20.10 1.49 -2.01
CA ILE A 299 -19.14 2.36 -2.66
C ILE A 299 -18.85 3.56 -1.74
N PHE A 300 -17.60 3.75 -1.38
CA PHE A 300 -17.12 4.81 -0.50
C PHE A 300 -16.26 5.77 -1.28
N ILE A 301 -16.63 7.06 -1.31
CA ILE A 301 -15.93 8.10 -2.05
C ILE A 301 -15.28 9.07 -1.08
N ASP A 302 -13.97 9.25 -1.23
CA ASP A 302 -13.18 10.30 -0.59
C ASP A 302 -12.79 11.34 -1.66
N GLU A 303 -13.27 12.59 -1.50
CA GLU A 303 -13.05 13.68 -2.45
C GLU A 303 -11.98 14.68 -1.98
N THR A 304 -11.13 14.26 -1.01
CA THR A 304 -10.05 15.10 -0.52
C THR A 304 -8.99 15.27 -1.59
N GLY A 305 -8.76 16.50 -2.03
CA GLY A 305 -7.70 16.83 -2.98
C GLY A 305 -6.30 16.77 -2.37
N GLY A 306 -5.30 16.42 -3.19
CA GLY A 306 -3.89 16.50 -2.80
C GLY A 306 -3.46 15.53 -1.70
N LEU A 307 -4.14 14.38 -1.57
CA LEU A 307 -3.75 13.35 -0.61
C LEU A 307 -2.31 12.88 -0.83
N ASN A 308 -1.57 12.76 0.25
CA ASN A 308 -0.29 12.06 0.22
C ASN A 308 -0.48 10.53 0.38
N PRO A 309 0.50 9.70 -0.02
CA PRO A 309 0.37 8.25 0.06
C PRO A 309 0.12 7.69 1.46
N MET A 310 0.63 8.35 2.50
CA MET A 310 0.46 7.93 3.89
C MET A 310 -0.98 8.16 4.37
N GLU A 311 -1.55 9.33 4.06
CA GLU A 311 -2.95 9.64 4.37
C GLU A 311 -3.90 8.70 3.64
N LEU A 312 -3.68 8.47 2.34
CA LEU A 312 -4.47 7.53 1.55
C LEU A 312 -4.44 6.14 2.17
N ARG A 313 -3.24 5.65 2.53
CA ARG A 313 -3.05 4.34 3.19
C ARG A 313 -3.79 4.25 4.52
N SER A 314 -3.70 5.29 5.37
CA SER A 314 -4.40 5.37 6.65
C SER A 314 -5.92 5.28 6.46
N ARG A 315 -6.47 6.05 5.52
CA ARG A 315 -7.91 6.06 5.21
C ARG A 315 -8.40 4.72 4.65
N ALA A 316 -7.65 4.13 3.71
CA ALA A 316 -7.96 2.81 3.15
C ALA A 316 -7.98 1.72 4.22
N ARG A 317 -6.99 1.72 5.14
CA ARG A 317 -6.96 0.80 6.29
C ARG A 317 -8.14 0.97 7.22
N ARG A 318 -8.48 2.24 7.55
CA ARG A 318 -9.63 2.53 8.40
C ARG A 318 -10.91 2.01 7.78
N LEU A 319 -11.12 2.26 6.49
CA LEU A 319 -12.28 1.76 5.76
C LEU A 319 -12.32 0.22 5.73
N SER A 320 -11.20 -0.43 5.45
CA SER A 320 -11.10 -1.90 5.46
C SER A 320 -11.45 -2.51 6.82
N ARG A 321 -11.12 -1.84 7.94
CA ARG A 321 -11.54 -2.29 9.28
C ARG A 321 -13.04 -2.10 9.52
N GLN A 322 -13.67 -1.11 8.90
CA GLN A 322 -15.09 -0.81 9.09
C GLN A 322 -16.00 -1.72 8.27
N CYS A 323 -15.65 -1.99 6.99
CA CYS A 323 -16.49 -2.76 6.09
C CYS A 323 -15.96 -4.18 5.79
N GLY A 324 -14.84 -4.57 6.39
CA GLY A 324 -14.18 -5.84 6.10
C GLY A 324 -13.25 -5.77 4.89
N LYS A 325 -13.00 -6.91 4.23
CA LYS A 325 -12.11 -6.98 3.08
C LYS A 325 -12.66 -6.13 1.92
N LEU A 326 -11.88 -5.16 1.46
CA LEU A 326 -12.20 -4.38 0.27
C LEU A 326 -12.07 -5.25 -0.99
N GLY A 327 -12.96 -5.04 -1.96
CA GLY A 327 -12.90 -5.69 -3.27
C GLY A 327 -12.04 -4.92 -4.27
N LEU A 328 -11.97 -3.58 -4.13
CA LEU A 328 -11.23 -2.71 -5.06
C LEU A 328 -10.94 -1.35 -4.42
N ILE A 329 -9.78 -0.79 -4.76
CA ILE A 329 -9.44 0.62 -4.49
C ILE A 329 -9.22 1.32 -5.84
N ILE A 330 -9.87 2.47 -6.05
CA ILE A 330 -9.71 3.32 -7.26
C ILE A 330 -9.13 4.67 -6.84
N ILE A 331 -8.12 5.16 -7.58
CA ILE A 331 -7.44 6.43 -7.31
C ILE A 331 -7.44 7.28 -8.58
N ASP A 332 -8.16 8.40 -8.55
CA ASP A 332 -8.30 9.34 -9.68
C ASP A 332 -7.72 10.71 -9.31
N TYR A 333 -6.52 11.08 -9.79
CA TYR A 333 -5.49 10.37 -10.52
C TYR A 333 -4.10 10.66 -9.89
N LEU A 334 -3.09 9.84 -10.19
CA LEU A 334 -1.77 9.84 -9.54
C LEU A 334 -1.08 11.20 -9.50
N GLN A 335 -1.19 11.97 -10.61
CA GLN A 335 -0.51 13.25 -10.73
C GLN A 335 -1.13 14.38 -9.86
N LEU A 336 -2.26 14.15 -9.20
CA LEU A 336 -2.84 15.08 -8.21
C LEU A 336 -2.43 14.75 -6.77
N MET A 337 -1.80 13.62 -6.55
CA MET A 337 -1.25 13.29 -5.24
C MET A 337 -0.06 14.18 -4.90
N SER A 338 0.09 14.50 -3.62
CA SER A 338 1.22 15.24 -3.09
C SER A 338 2.33 14.29 -2.69
N GLY A 339 3.59 14.62 -3.06
CA GLY A 339 4.76 13.89 -2.57
C GLY A 339 5.08 14.22 -1.11
N SER A 340 5.92 13.41 -0.48
CA SER A 340 6.36 13.61 0.91
C SER A 340 7.41 14.73 1.07
N SER A 341 8.10 15.11 0.00
CA SER A 341 9.17 16.11 0.00
C SER A 341 8.88 17.28 -0.94
N SER A 342 8.85 18.48 -0.38
CA SER A 342 8.67 19.73 -1.15
C SER A 342 9.99 20.09 -1.86
N GLY A 343 10.05 19.89 -3.18
CA GLY A 343 11.12 20.42 -4.02
C GLY A 343 11.93 19.43 -4.85
N GLU A 344 11.59 18.16 -4.81
CA GLU A 344 12.23 17.14 -5.66
C GLU A 344 11.58 17.06 -7.06
N ASN A 345 12.30 16.40 -7.98
CA ASN A 345 11.82 16.18 -9.34
C ASN A 345 10.51 15.38 -9.33
N ARG A 346 9.50 15.84 -10.07
CA ARG A 346 8.16 15.21 -10.17
C ARG A 346 8.21 13.72 -10.48
N ALA A 347 9.22 13.26 -11.23
CA ALA A 347 9.41 11.85 -11.52
C ALA A 347 9.75 11.02 -10.24
N THR A 348 10.49 11.61 -9.31
CA THR A 348 10.81 10.97 -8.01
C THR A 348 9.57 10.85 -7.14
N GLU A 349 8.76 11.91 -7.06
CA GLU A 349 7.48 11.88 -6.32
C GLU A 349 6.54 10.79 -6.84
N ILE A 350 6.36 10.71 -8.17
CA ILE A 350 5.52 9.68 -8.79
C ILE A 350 6.07 8.28 -8.50
N SER A 351 7.38 8.12 -8.44
CA SER A 351 8.03 6.86 -8.10
C SER A 351 7.75 6.43 -6.65
N GLU A 352 7.76 7.38 -5.71
CA GLU A 352 7.40 7.11 -4.31
C GLU A 352 5.92 6.75 -4.18
N ILE A 353 5.04 7.51 -4.84
CA ILE A 353 3.60 7.25 -4.87
C ILE A 353 3.33 5.83 -5.41
N SER A 354 3.90 5.48 -6.56
CA SER A 354 3.72 4.17 -7.20
C SER A 354 4.11 3.01 -6.27
N ARG A 355 5.31 3.09 -5.65
CA ARG A 355 5.77 2.08 -4.68
C ARG A 355 4.88 1.99 -3.45
N SER A 356 4.41 3.13 -2.94
CA SER A 356 3.51 3.17 -1.79
C SER A 356 2.16 2.52 -2.12
N LEU A 357 1.59 2.77 -3.30
CA LEU A 357 0.35 2.14 -3.74
C LEU A 357 0.50 0.64 -3.96
N LYS A 358 1.63 0.20 -4.52
CA LYS A 358 1.93 -1.24 -4.62
C LYS A 358 2.06 -1.89 -3.25
N SER A 359 2.68 -1.20 -2.29
CA SER A 359 2.77 -1.66 -0.90
C SER A 359 1.38 -1.76 -0.26
N LEU A 360 0.51 -0.75 -0.46
CA LEU A 360 -0.86 -0.75 0.03
C LEU A 360 -1.68 -1.92 -0.54
N ALA A 361 -1.59 -2.17 -1.85
CA ALA A 361 -2.26 -3.29 -2.49
C ALA A 361 -1.89 -4.62 -1.84
N LYS A 362 -0.59 -4.86 -1.63
CA LYS A 362 -0.08 -6.07 -0.97
C LYS A 362 -0.51 -6.18 0.48
N GLU A 363 -0.48 -5.07 1.23
CA GLU A 363 -0.81 -5.03 2.64
C GLU A 363 -2.27 -5.37 2.92
N LEU A 364 -3.19 -4.79 2.13
CA LEU A 364 -4.63 -5.02 2.27
C LEU A 364 -5.12 -6.24 1.49
N ASP A 365 -4.24 -6.88 0.71
CA ASP A 365 -4.60 -7.96 -0.23
C ASP A 365 -5.79 -7.59 -1.11
N VAL A 366 -5.71 -6.39 -1.73
CA VAL A 366 -6.76 -5.80 -2.57
C VAL A 366 -6.17 -5.30 -3.89
N PRO A 367 -6.86 -5.44 -5.03
CA PRO A 367 -6.44 -4.78 -6.27
C PRO A 367 -6.59 -3.26 -6.15
N VAL A 368 -5.60 -2.53 -6.65
CA VAL A 368 -5.59 -1.06 -6.68
C VAL A 368 -5.54 -0.60 -8.13
N ILE A 369 -6.58 0.09 -8.58
CA ILE A 369 -6.59 0.79 -9.87
C ILE A 369 -6.15 2.23 -9.63
N ALA A 370 -5.08 2.67 -10.29
CA ALA A 370 -4.63 4.05 -10.27
C ALA A 370 -4.66 4.66 -11.68
N LEU A 371 -5.34 5.79 -11.80
CA LEU A 371 -5.45 6.50 -13.07
C LEU A 371 -4.20 7.32 -13.34
N SER A 372 -3.76 7.33 -14.60
CA SER A 372 -2.60 8.11 -15.02
C SER A 372 -2.87 8.83 -16.33
N GLN A 373 -2.38 10.06 -16.43
CA GLN A 373 -2.45 10.82 -17.65
C GLN A 373 -1.20 10.59 -18.50
N LEU A 374 -1.37 10.35 -19.80
CA LEU A 374 -0.27 10.16 -20.73
C LEU A 374 0.32 11.49 -21.21
N ASN A 375 1.60 11.46 -21.62
CA ASN A 375 2.30 12.59 -22.18
C ASN A 375 1.63 13.07 -23.50
N ARG A 376 1.67 14.37 -23.76
CA ARG A 376 1.10 14.98 -24.98
C ARG A 376 1.85 14.56 -26.24
N GLY A 377 3.07 14.10 -26.17
CA GLY A 377 3.90 13.69 -27.30
C GLY A 377 3.24 12.62 -28.21
N LEU A 378 2.37 11.76 -27.64
CA LEU A 378 1.66 10.77 -28.44
C LEU A 378 0.74 11.38 -29.51
N GLU A 379 0.21 12.60 -29.30
CA GLU A 379 -0.68 13.30 -30.24
C GLU A 379 0.04 13.75 -31.53
N GLN A 380 1.37 13.82 -31.49
CA GLN A 380 2.21 14.20 -32.65
C GLN A 380 2.51 13.00 -33.55
N ARG A 381 2.25 11.77 -33.11
CA ARG A 381 2.51 10.58 -33.92
C ARG A 381 1.40 10.33 -34.91
N PRO A 382 1.71 9.73 -36.10
CA PRO A 382 0.69 9.28 -37.04
C PRO A 382 -0.26 8.26 -36.41
N ASN A 383 0.28 7.25 -35.73
CA ASN A 383 -0.50 6.31 -34.91
C ASN A 383 -0.56 6.81 -33.46
N LYS A 384 -1.75 7.21 -33.03
CA LYS A 384 -2.00 7.78 -31.70
C LYS A 384 -2.42 6.73 -30.66
N ARG A 385 -2.30 5.42 -30.97
CA ARG A 385 -2.47 4.38 -29.98
C ARG A 385 -1.35 4.48 -28.93
N PRO A 386 -1.69 4.50 -27.63
CA PRO A 386 -0.70 4.60 -26.57
C PRO A 386 0.25 3.42 -26.55
N ILE A 387 1.49 3.68 -26.13
CA ILE A 387 2.55 2.70 -25.90
C ILE A 387 3.23 2.99 -24.56
N MET A 388 4.01 2.06 -24.04
CA MET A 388 4.66 2.17 -22.73
C MET A 388 5.51 3.45 -22.55
N SER A 389 6.20 3.90 -23.60
CA SER A 389 7.00 5.13 -23.57
C SER A 389 6.19 6.42 -23.37
N ASP A 390 4.86 6.38 -23.52
CA ASP A 390 3.99 7.53 -23.28
C ASP A 390 3.74 7.78 -21.77
N LEU A 391 4.11 6.82 -20.90
CA LEU A 391 4.19 6.95 -19.45
C LEU A 391 5.52 7.59 -18.97
N ARG A 392 6.27 8.26 -19.82
CA ARG A 392 7.70 8.59 -19.76
C ARG A 392 8.16 9.45 -18.56
N GLU A 393 7.28 10.16 -17.87
CA GLU A 393 7.61 10.84 -16.60
C GLU A 393 7.58 9.89 -15.40
N SER A 394 7.33 8.60 -15.63
CA SER A 394 6.98 7.61 -14.62
C SER A 394 7.57 6.24 -14.93
N GLY A 395 8.86 6.16 -15.25
CA GLY A 395 9.55 4.87 -15.46
C GLY A 395 9.40 3.91 -14.28
N ALA A 396 9.18 4.45 -13.08
CA ALA A 396 8.89 3.65 -11.90
C ALA A 396 7.48 3.05 -11.93
N ILE A 397 6.45 3.76 -12.45
CA ILE A 397 5.11 3.17 -12.62
C ILE A 397 5.20 1.93 -13.51
N GLU A 398 6.00 1.99 -14.57
CA GLU A 398 6.21 0.84 -15.44
C GLU A 398 6.82 -0.35 -14.71
N GLN A 399 7.74 -0.12 -13.76
CA GLN A 399 8.36 -1.18 -12.97
C GLN A 399 7.43 -1.76 -11.90
N ASP A 400 6.74 -0.88 -11.16
CA ASP A 400 5.93 -1.24 -10.00
C ASP A 400 4.59 -1.88 -10.36
N ALA A 401 3.96 -1.42 -11.46
CA ALA A 401 2.66 -1.91 -11.90
C ALA A 401 2.71 -3.39 -12.33
N ASP A 402 1.69 -4.14 -11.97
CA ASP A 402 1.50 -5.53 -12.41
C ASP A 402 0.78 -5.57 -13.75
N VAL A 403 -0.20 -4.67 -13.94
CA VAL A 403 -0.98 -4.52 -15.17
C VAL A 403 -1.01 -3.06 -15.59
N ILE A 404 -0.84 -2.77 -16.87
CA ILE A 404 -1.00 -1.43 -17.44
C ILE A 404 -1.98 -1.52 -18.59
N LEU A 405 -3.07 -0.77 -18.46
CA LEU A 405 -4.16 -0.67 -19.41
C LEU A 405 -4.16 0.72 -20.04
N PHE A 406 -4.09 0.79 -21.35
CA PHE A 406 -4.24 2.04 -22.09
C PHE A 406 -5.64 2.13 -22.68
N ILE A 407 -6.27 3.29 -22.59
CA ILE A 407 -7.56 3.54 -23.22
C ILE A 407 -7.33 4.37 -24.48
N TYR A 408 -7.82 3.87 -25.61
CA TYR A 408 -7.80 4.54 -26.90
C TYR A 408 -9.20 4.52 -27.54
N ARG A 409 -9.62 5.69 -28.03
CA ARG A 409 -10.85 5.85 -28.81
C ARG A 409 -10.52 6.64 -30.07
N ASP A 410 -10.66 5.97 -31.21
CA ASP A 410 -10.29 6.55 -32.49
C ASP A 410 -11.15 7.76 -32.84
N GLU A 411 -12.44 7.73 -32.52
CA GLU A 411 -13.39 8.83 -32.76
C GLU A 411 -13.00 10.18 -32.14
N VAL A 412 -12.16 10.17 -31.07
CA VAL A 412 -11.68 11.39 -30.42
C VAL A 412 -10.69 12.14 -31.30
N TYR A 413 -9.94 11.43 -32.11
CA TYR A 413 -8.96 11.98 -33.05
C TYR A 413 -9.50 12.07 -34.47
N ASN A 414 -10.36 11.13 -34.86
CA ASN A 414 -10.95 11.00 -36.18
C ASN A 414 -12.48 11.04 -36.10
N PRO A 415 -13.12 12.20 -36.24
CA PRO A 415 -14.59 12.30 -36.14
C PRO A 415 -15.33 11.41 -37.15
N ASP A 416 -14.70 11.04 -38.25
CA ASP A 416 -15.25 10.18 -39.31
C ASP A 416 -14.78 8.72 -39.22
N SER A 417 -14.26 8.32 -38.05
CA SER A 417 -13.81 6.95 -37.80
C SER A 417 -14.92 5.93 -38.06
N PRO A 418 -14.63 4.80 -38.73
CA PRO A 418 -15.56 3.68 -38.86
C PRO A 418 -15.82 2.97 -37.51
N ASP A 419 -14.94 3.21 -36.54
CA ASP A 419 -15.01 2.61 -35.19
C ASP A 419 -15.69 3.52 -34.16
N LYS A 420 -16.63 4.40 -34.60
CA LYS A 420 -17.40 5.25 -33.69
C LYS A 420 -18.14 4.41 -32.63
N GLY A 421 -18.16 4.95 -31.40
CA GLY A 421 -18.81 4.27 -30.27
C GLY A 421 -18.05 3.07 -29.75
N THR A 422 -16.80 2.88 -30.19
CA THR A 422 -15.93 1.81 -29.64
C THR A 422 -14.71 2.38 -28.94
N ALA A 423 -14.15 1.58 -28.04
CA ALA A 423 -12.92 1.85 -27.35
C ALA A 423 -12.00 0.62 -27.38
N GLU A 424 -10.72 0.85 -27.48
CA GLU A 424 -9.70 -0.18 -27.32
C GLU A 424 -9.10 -0.04 -25.92
N ILE A 425 -9.15 -1.12 -25.12
CA ILE A 425 -8.40 -1.26 -23.88
C ILE A 425 -7.16 -2.08 -24.22
N ILE A 426 -6.01 -1.43 -24.28
CA ILE A 426 -4.76 -2.06 -24.71
C ILE A 426 -4.01 -2.47 -23.44
N ILE A 427 -3.86 -3.78 -23.22
CA ILE A 427 -3.01 -4.32 -22.17
C ILE A 427 -1.57 -4.16 -22.64
N GLY A 428 -0.90 -3.11 -22.16
CA GLY A 428 0.49 -2.81 -22.51
C GLY A 428 1.51 -3.54 -21.67
N LYS A 429 1.13 -3.93 -20.45
CA LYS A 429 1.93 -4.76 -19.54
C LYS A 429 1.01 -5.66 -18.73
N GLN A 430 1.42 -6.89 -18.55
CA GLN A 430 0.83 -7.85 -17.61
C GLN A 430 1.90 -8.82 -17.14
N ARG A 431 2.02 -9.01 -15.81
CA ARG A 431 3.04 -9.92 -15.25
C ARG A 431 2.69 -11.39 -15.45
N ASN A 432 1.41 -11.72 -15.35
CA ASN A 432 0.92 -13.11 -15.27
C ASN A 432 -0.06 -13.47 -16.40
N GLY A 433 0.05 -12.84 -17.58
CA GLY A 433 -0.85 -13.12 -18.69
C GLY A 433 -0.45 -12.45 -19.99
N PRO A 434 -1.26 -12.60 -21.04
CA PRO A 434 -0.99 -12.06 -22.37
C PRO A 434 -1.21 -10.54 -22.41
N ILE A 435 -0.53 -9.87 -23.35
CA ILE A 435 -0.75 -8.47 -23.71
C ILE A 435 -1.54 -8.40 -25.00
N GLY A 436 -2.27 -7.31 -25.21
CA GLY A 436 -3.02 -7.10 -26.46
C GLY A 436 -4.22 -6.17 -26.26
N PRO A 437 -4.92 -5.85 -27.34
CA PRO A 437 -6.11 -5.01 -27.30
C PRO A 437 -7.37 -5.82 -26.98
N VAL A 438 -8.23 -5.24 -26.14
CA VAL A 438 -9.61 -5.66 -25.92
C VAL A 438 -10.53 -4.58 -26.46
N ARG A 439 -11.53 -4.94 -27.25
CA ARG A 439 -12.47 -4.00 -27.81
C ARG A 439 -13.74 -3.93 -26.95
N LEU A 440 -14.15 -2.70 -26.62
CA LEU A 440 -15.37 -2.41 -25.87
C LEU A 440 -16.27 -1.45 -26.64
N THR A 441 -17.55 -1.44 -26.33
CA THR A 441 -18.48 -0.41 -26.77
C THR A 441 -18.48 0.74 -25.79
N PHE A 442 -18.46 1.98 -26.26
CA PHE A 442 -18.55 3.17 -25.43
C PHE A 442 -19.79 3.99 -25.72
N HIS A 443 -20.66 4.14 -24.75
CA HIS A 443 -21.86 4.96 -24.80
C HIS A 443 -21.62 6.30 -24.11
N GLY A 444 -21.14 7.29 -24.86
CA GLY A 444 -20.74 8.60 -24.32
C GLY A 444 -21.88 9.32 -23.58
N GLN A 445 -23.12 9.19 -24.03
CA GLN A 445 -24.30 9.78 -23.41
C GLN A 445 -24.57 9.24 -22.00
N PHE A 446 -24.20 8.00 -21.71
CA PHE A 446 -24.36 7.35 -20.41
C PHE A 446 -23.06 7.29 -19.61
N THR A 447 -21.96 7.71 -20.22
CA THR A 447 -20.58 7.56 -19.67
C THR A 447 -20.27 6.10 -19.34
N LYS A 448 -20.69 5.17 -20.20
CA LYS A 448 -20.65 3.73 -19.97
C LYS A 448 -19.84 2.98 -21.01
N PHE A 449 -19.00 2.07 -20.54
CA PHE A 449 -18.40 1.02 -21.32
C PHE A 449 -19.22 -0.26 -21.19
N ASP A 450 -19.46 -0.96 -22.28
CA ASP A 450 -20.12 -2.25 -22.33
C ASP A 450 -19.27 -3.25 -23.13
N ASN A 451 -19.49 -4.54 -22.94
CA ASN A 451 -18.87 -5.59 -23.74
C ASN A 451 -19.19 -5.40 -25.23
N PHE A 452 -18.23 -5.67 -26.10
CA PHE A 452 -18.44 -5.54 -27.54
C PHE A 452 -19.22 -6.72 -28.09
N ALA A 453 -20.36 -6.48 -28.68
CA ALA A 453 -21.30 -7.53 -29.14
C ALA A 453 -20.78 -8.46 -30.26
N GLY A 454 -19.62 -8.14 -30.87
CA GLY A 454 -18.97 -8.96 -31.89
C GLY A 454 -18.13 -10.13 -31.36
N ALA A 455 -17.88 -10.21 -30.06
CA ALA A 455 -17.00 -11.22 -29.47
C ALA A 455 -17.64 -12.61 -29.27
N GLN A 456 -18.95 -12.75 -29.42
CA GLN A 456 -19.64 -14.03 -29.15
C GLN A 456 -19.61 -15.06 -30.31
N ASN A 457 -19.02 -14.75 -31.48
CA ASN A 457 -19.14 -15.61 -32.68
C ASN A 457 -17.84 -16.25 -33.20
N PHE A 458 -16.75 -16.31 -32.44
CA PHE A 458 -15.47 -16.83 -32.98
C PHE A 458 -15.00 -18.16 -32.41
N TYR A 459 -15.72 -18.81 -31.51
CA TYR A 459 -15.37 -20.18 -31.05
C TYR A 459 -16.63 -21.02 -30.84
N SER A 460 -17.23 -21.43 -31.93
CA SER A 460 -17.99 -22.68 -32.03
C SER A 460 -17.45 -23.37 -33.29
N ASP A 461 -16.38 -24.18 -33.06
CA ASP A 461 -16.06 -25.42 -33.77
C ASP A 461 -14.96 -26.14 -32.99
#